data_a453123b515079eb02cb487e65189a31
#
_entry.id   a453123b515079eb02cb487e65189a31
#
_cell.length_a   1.000
_cell.length_b   1.000
_cell.length_c   1.000
_cell.angle_alpha   90.00
_cell.angle_beta   90.00
_cell.angle_gamma   90.00
#
_symmetry.space_group_name_H-M   'P 1'
#
loop_
_entity.id
_entity.type
_entity.pdbx_description
1 polymer ?
#
loop_
_entity_poly.entity_id
_entity_poly.type
_entity_poly.pdbx_seq_one_letter_code
_entity_poly.pdbx_strand_id
1 'polypeptide(L)'
;MKIAIIGLGYVGLSSAILLSQKYDVVGVDLDYKKILLINSGCYPLTDDLFSMMLSVKQNRFSAVHPSDKTYLLSDLFIIALPTNFSKNTDKGFDTTLITNYIKEILDVNSNAVIVIKSTVPIGFTNDLNETFKTNSILFSPEFLRENTPLYDTFYPNKIILSNDNLILAKKVLKIFQSSLQNNEVKYLLMSSSEAETTKLFSNAYLSMRVAFFNELDTFAEMRGLDTSLIIQAMENDPRIGKGYNNPSFGYGGYCLPKDTLALAHMTNGMGLTLIGGSIHKSNEIRKKHITNMVIKEIGDFNSVGVYRLVMKKNSRNFRNSSILYIIEYLLENDIEVIIYEPLLNTEDKIMEIVDRCTIETDLTDFKTNSNLVIANRLDDDIEDIKYKVYTRDIFNIN
;
A
#
# COMPACT_ATOMS: atom_id res chain seq x y z
N MET A 1 15.81 23.22 -13.84
CA MET A 1 14.50 23.05 -13.15
C MET A 1 14.74 22.20 -11.93
N LYS A 2 14.34 22.68 -10.80
CA LYS A 2 14.46 22.00 -9.50
C LYS A 2 13.11 21.44 -9.08
N ILE A 3 13.08 20.19 -8.65
CA ILE A 3 11.85 19.49 -8.24
C ILE A 3 11.96 19.14 -6.76
N ALA A 4 10.96 19.50 -5.97
CA ALA A 4 10.85 19.06 -4.58
C ALA A 4 9.84 17.91 -4.47
N ILE A 5 10.19 16.88 -3.70
CA ILE A 5 9.30 15.75 -3.42
C ILE A 5 9.07 15.67 -1.91
N ILE A 6 7.84 15.88 -1.49
CA ILE A 6 7.46 15.92 -0.09
C ILE A 6 6.93 14.55 0.33
N GLY A 7 7.67 13.89 1.22
CA GLY A 7 7.45 12.51 1.65
C GLY A 7 8.24 11.51 0.80
N LEU A 8 9.20 10.83 1.42
CA LEU A 8 10.08 9.83 0.80
C LEU A 8 9.69 8.40 1.23
N GLY A 9 8.39 8.09 1.17
CA GLY A 9 7.89 6.73 1.18
C GLY A 9 8.13 6.05 -0.19
N TYR A 10 7.53 4.88 -0.43
CA TYR A 10 7.69 4.13 -1.70
C TYR A 10 7.40 4.99 -2.93
N VAL A 11 6.32 5.76 -2.92
CA VAL A 11 5.91 6.63 -4.04
C VAL A 11 6.86 7.80 -4.24
N GLY A 12 7.17 8.51 -3.18
CA GLY A 12 8.02 9.71 -3.28
C GLY A 12 9.47 9.37 -3.62
N LEU A 13 10.02 8.33 -2.98
CA LEU A 13 11.41 7.94 -3.21
C LEU A 13 11.61 7.37 -4.62
N SER A 14 10.71 6.51 -5.11
CA SER A 14 10.81 5.99 -6.48
C SER A 14 10.62 7.09 -7.54
N SER A 15 9.72 8.05 -7.27
CA SER A 15 9.56 9.24 -8.13
C SER A 15 10.81 10.12 -8.12
N ALA A 16 11.46 10.30 -6.95
CA ALA A 16 12.71 11.07 -6.83
C ALA A 16 13.84 10.44 -7.64
N ILE A 17 13.99 9.13 -7.54
CA ILE A 17 15.00 8.36 -8.30
C ILE A 17 14.74 8.50 -9.81
N LEU A 18 13.49 8.32 -10.26
CA LEU A 18 13.13 8.48 -11.66
C LEU A 18 13.46 9.88 -12.19
N LEU A 19 13.00 10.93 -11.50
CA LEU A 19 13.13 12.31 -11.96
C LEU A 19 14.56 12.83 -11.87
N SER A 20 15.35 12.33 -10.90
CA SER A 20 16.75 12.74 -10.72
C SER A 20 17.67 12.33 -11.86
N GLN A 21 17.21 11.45 -12.77
CA GLN A 21 17.96 11.12 -13.97
C GLN A 21 18.11 12.32 -14.92
N LYS A 22 17.18 13.28 -14.85
CA LYS A 22 17.16 14.46 -15.74
C LYS A 22 17.09 15.81 -15.04
N TYR A 23 16.58 15.85 -13.81
CA TYR A 23 16.31 17.08 -13.07
C TYR A 23 17.02 17.09 -11.72
N ASP A 24 17.25 18.27 -11.16
CA ASP A 24 17.76 18.40 -9.79
C ASP A 24 16.58 18.19 -8.84
N VAL A 25 16.68 17.14 -8.01
CA VAL A 25 15.60 16.70 -7.11
C VAL A 25 16.03 16.88 -5.66
N VAL A 26 15.17 17.50 -4.87
CA VAL A 26 15.29 17.54 -3.41
C VAL A 26 14.11 16.81 -2.79
N GLY A 27 14.38 15.75 -2.06
CA GLY A 27 13.38 15.02 -1.28
C GLY A 27 13.27 15.59 0.13
N VAL A 28 12.07 15.60 0.68
CA VAL A 28 11.79 16.11 2.03
C VAL A 28 11.15 15.00 2.86
N ASP A 29 11.76 14.66 3.99
CA ASP A 29 11.22 13.63 4.90
C ASP A 29 11.53 14.02 6.36
N LEU A 30 10.73 13.53 7.31
CA LEU A 30 10.92 13.75 8.75
C LEU A 30 11.97 12.81 9.36
N ASP A 31 12.25 11.69 8.71
CA ASP A 31 13.14 10.65 9.21
C ASP A 31 14.60 10.97 8.88
N TYR A 32 15.34 11.45 9.88
CA TYR A 32 16.78 11.76 9.74
C TYR A 32 17.62 10.55 9.35
N LYS A 33 17.30 9.35 9.84
CA LYS A 33 18.04 8.12 9.47
C LYS A 33 17.89 7.85 7.97
N LYS A 34 16.68 7.97 7.47
CA LYS A 34 16.36 7.83 6.04
C LYS A 34 17.07 8.89 5.18
N ILE A 35 17.06 10.14 5.62
CA ILE A 35 17.76 11.24 4.93
C ILE A 35 19.26 10.96 4.82
N LEU A 36 19.91 10.52 5.90
CA LEU A 36 21.33 10.18 5.90
C LEU A 36 21.63 9.01 4.95
N LEU A 37 20.79 7.96 4.96
CA LEU A 37 20.94 6.82 4.03
C LEU A 37 20.84 7.28 2.58
N ILE A 38 19.83 8.06 2.24
CA ILE A 38 19.62 8.57 0.88
C ILE A 38 20.82 9.42 0.43
N ASN A 39 21.29 10.33 1.27
CA ASN A 39 22.42 11.20 0.94
C ASN A 39 23.75 10.44 0.85
N SER A 40 23.86 9.27 1.49
CA SER A 40 25.02 8.35 1.31
C SER A 40 24.90 7.45 0.08
N GLY A 41 23.82 7.56 -0.70
CA GLY A 41 23.56 6.72 -1.86
C GLY A 41 22.89 5.37 -1.53
N CYS A 42 22.47 5.17 -0.28
CA CYS A 42 21.73 3.98 0.15
C CYS A 42 20.22 4.28 0.17
N TYR A 43 19.44 3.54 -0.61
CA TYR A 43 18.01 3.79 -0.69
C TYR A 43 17.22 2.65 -0.02
N PRO A 44 16.32 2.94 0.92
CA PRO A 44 15.57 1.91 1.65
C PRO A 44 14.38 1.38 0.81
N LEU A 45 14.66 0.82 -0.37
CA LEU A 45 13.71 0.13 -1.24
C LEU A 45 14.18 -1.30 -1.49
N THR A 46 13.26 -2.24 -1.50
CA THR A 46 13.51 -3.68 -1.66
C THR A 46 13.20 -4.17 -3.08
N ASP A 47 13.59 -3.42 -4.10
CA ASP A 47 13.28 -3.75 -5.50
C ASP A 47 14.54 -4.27 -6.20
N ASP A 48 14.47 -5.43 -6.85
CA ASP A 48 15.60 -6.04 -7.57
C ASP A 48 16.17 -5.14 -8.68
N LEU A 49 15.33 -4.25 -9.23
CA LEU A 49 15.77 -3.26 -10.21
C LEU A 49 16.79 -2.26 -9.61
N PHE A 50 16.80 -2.12 -8.30
CA PHE A 50 17.66 -1.20 -7.59
C PHE A 50 19.15 -1.52 -7.79
N SER A 51 19.52 -2.80 -7.76
CA SER A 51 20.92 -3.24 -7.98
C SER A 51 21.40 -2.93 -9.39
N MET A 52 20.51 -2.92 -10.39
CA MET A 52 20.84 -2.56 -11.78
C MET A 52 20.96 -1.04 -11.98
N MET A 53 20.28 -0.23 -11.16
CA MET A 53 20.23 1.24 -11.27
C MET A 53 21.29 1.97 -10.47
N LEU A 54 21.91 1.33 -9.49
CA LEU A 54 23.03 1.89 -8.70
C LEU A 54 24.25 2.28 -9.55
N SER A 55 24.34 1.80 -10.80
CA SER A 55 25.39 2.18 -11.74
C SER A 55 25.20 3.57 -12.38
N VAL A 56 24.02 4.19 -12.21
CA VAL A 56 23.73 5.52 -12.75
C VAL A 56 24.19 6.56 -11.71
N LYS A 57 25.23 7.32 -12.02
CA LYS A 57 25.72 8.43 -11.21
C LYS A 57 24.58 9.38 -10.83
N GLN A 58 24.08 9.27 -9.60
CA GLN A 58 22.98 10.09 -9.11
C GLN A 58 23.51 11.34 -8.37
N ASN A 59 24.16 12.25 -9.10
CA ASN A 59 24.60 13.52 -8.53
C ASN A 59 23.48 14.58 -8.41
N ARG A 60 22.20 14.22 -8.72
CA ARG A 60 21.08 15.18 -8.81
C ARG A 60 19.96 14.95 -7.82
N PHE A 61 20.14 14.03 -6.87
CA PHE A 61 19.18 13.79 -5.80
C PHE A 61 19.80 13.98 -4.43
N SER A 62 19.18 14.80 -3.62
CA SER A 62 19.51 14.98 -2.20
C SER A 62 18.22 14.95 -1.37
N ALA A 63 18.34 14.56 -0.09
CA ALA A 63 17.23 14.58 0.85
C ALA A 63 17.52 15.57 1.99
N VAL A 64 16.47 16.27 2.43
CA VAL A 64 16.55 17.26 3.51
C VAL A 64 15.40 17.08 4.51
N HIS A 65 15.61 17.57 5.73
CA HIS A 65 14.55 17.66 6.73
C HIS A 65 13.65 18.88 6.45
N PRO A 66 12.35 18.87 6.77
CA PRO A 66 11.45 20.03 6.55
C PRO A 66 11.89 21.34 7.20
N SER A 67 12.76 21.31 8.22
CA SER A 67 13.35 22.53 8.79
C SER A 67 14.32 23.25 7.85
N ASP A 68 14.89 22.53 6.89
CA ASP A 68 15.66 23.13 5.80
C ASP A 68 14.70 23.61 4.71
N LYS A 69 14.42 24.88 4.69
CA LYS A 69 13.45 25.50 3.78
C LYS A 69 13.97 25.72 2.35
N THR A 70 15.17 25.24 2.01
CA THR A 70 15.74 25.39 0.65
C THR A 70 14.93 24.64 -0.43
N TYR A 71 14.16 23.63 -0.05
CA TYR A 71 13.24 22.95 -0.96
C TYR A 71 12.12 23.85 -1.49
N LEU A 72 11.72 24.89 -0.74
CA LEU A 72 10.68 25.84 -1.14
C LEU A 72 11.07 26.69 -2.36
N LEU A 73 12.34 26.70 -2.74
CA LEU A 73 12.87 27.38 -3.94
C LEU A 73 12.76 26.49 -5.21
N SER A 74 11.96 25.43 -5.17
CA SER A 74 11.76 24.54 -6.32
C SER A 74 10.70 25.05 -7.28
N ASP A 75 10.78 24.60 -8.55
CA ASP A 75 9.86 24.99 -9.62
C ASP A 75 8.59 24.11 -9.65
N LEU A 76 8.76 22.84 -9.26
CA LEU A 76 7.71 21.82 -9.22
C LEU A 76 7.75 21.08 -7.89
N PHE A 77 6.59 20.89 -7.29
CA PHE A 77 6.43 20.14 -6.05
C PHE A 77 5.57 18.89 -6.28
N ILE A 78 6.04 17.76 -5.77
CA ILE A 78 5.29 16.50 -5.79
C ILE A 78 4.98 16.12 -4.34
N ILE A 79 3.70 15.98 -4.01
CA ILE A 79 3.27 15.61 -2.66
C ILE A 79 2.97 14.13 -2.62
N ALA A 80 3.78 13.37 -1.86
CA ALA A 80 3.67 11.92 -1.69
C ALA A 80 3.61 11.52 -0.20
N LEU A 81 2.80 12.26 0.56
CA LEU A 81 2.61 12.07 1.99
C LEU A 81 1.57 10.98 2.28
N PRO A 82 1.71 10.27 3.41
CA PRO A 82 0.70 9.31 3.83
C PRO A 82 -0.61 10.00 4.21
N THR A 83 -1.73 9.39 3.86
CA THR A 83 -3.08 9.79 4.26
C THR A 83 -3.75 8.65 4.99
N ASN A 84 -4.20 8.87 6.22
CA ASN A 84 -4.87 7.84 7.02
C ASN A 84 -6.39 7.98 6.89
N PHE A 85 -7.10 6.86 7.05
CA PHE A 85 -8.55 6.91 7.24
C PHE A 85 -8.87 7.61 8.56
N SER A 86 -9.86 8.50 8.54
CA SER A 86 -10.36 9.20 9.72
C SER A 86 -11.87 9.34 9.67
N LYS A 87 -12.55 8.77 10.66
CA LYS A 87 -14.00 8.92 10.83
C LYS A 87 -14.41 10.35 11.22
N ASN A 88 -13.47 11.15 11.69
CA ASN A 88 -13.71 12.51 12.20
C ASN A 88 -13.69 13.56 11.06
N THR A 89 -13.45 13.15 9.84
CA THR A 89 -13.48 14.03 8.67
C THR A 89 -14.65 13.65 7.76
N ASP A 90 -15.31 14.63 7.15
CA ASP A 90 -16.47 14.41 6.29
C ASP A 90 -16.20 13.49 5.11
N LYS A 91 -14.96 13.48 4.62
CA LYS A 91 -14.54 12.71 3.44
C LYS A 91 -13.66 11.47 3.80
N GLY A 92 -13.55 11.11 5.08
CA GLY A 92 -12.90 9.87 5.50
C GLY A 92 -11.36 9.85 5.43
N PHE A 93 -10.69 10.97 5.11
CA PHE A 93 -9.23 11.07 5.09
C PHE A 93 -8.73 12.24 5.93
N ASP A 94 -7.64 12.02 6.67
CA ASP A 94 -6.88 13.12 7.25
C ASP A 94 -5.90 13.67 6.19
N THR A 95 -6.22 14.84 5.67
CA THR A 95 -5.45 15.57 4.66
C THR A 95 -4.74 16.80 5.21
N THR A 96 -4.76 17.00 6.53
CA THR A 96 -4.22 18.18 7.22
C THR A 96 -2.76 18.44 6.86
N LEU A 97 -1.95 17.38 6.85
CA LEU A 97 -0.52 17.51 6.54
C LEU A 97 -0.29 17.99 5.10
N ILE A 98 -1.05 17.44 4.14
CA ILE A 98 -0.97 17.85 2.72
C ILE A 98 -1.35 19.33 2.57
N THR A 99 -2.47 19.73 3.17
CA THR A 99 -2.96 21.11 3.12
C THR A 99 -1.94 22.09 3.70
N ASN A 100 -1.30 21.74 4.82
CA ASN A 100 -0.29 22.58 5.47
C ASN A 100 0.95 22.77 4.59
N TYR A 101 1.47 21.71 3.97
CA TYR A 101 2.60 21.83 3.04
C TYR A 101 2.25 22.65 1.80
N ILE A 102 1.06 22.45 1.23
CA ILE A 102 0.61 23.23 0.06
C ILE A 102 0.50 24.71 0.42
N LYS A 103 -0.06 25.03 1.58
CA LYS A 103 -0.11 26.40 2.09
C LYS A 103 1.28 27.00 2.22
N GLU A 104 2.20 26.32 2.88
CA GLU A 104 3.58 26.78 3.06
C GLU A 104 4.28 27.05 1.71
N ILE A 105 4.10 26.15 0.74
CA ILE A 105 4.66 26.32 -0.60
C ILE A 105 4.10 27.57 -1.29
N LEU A 106 2.77 27.74 -1.26
CA LEU A 106 2.11 28.85 -1.93
C LEU A 106 2.35 30.20 -1.24
N ASP A 107 2.55 30.21 0.09
CA ASP A 107 2.94 31.42 0.85
C ASP A 107 4.33 31.93 0.41
N VAL A 108 5.25 31.06 -0.01
CA VAL A 108 6.58 31.42 -0.51
C VAL A 108 6.58 31.69 -2.02
N ASN A 109 5.86 30.85 -2.77
CA ASN A 109 5.77 30.92 -4.23
C ASN A 109 4.33 30.71 -4.71
N SER A 110 3.57 31.76 -4.87
CA SER A 110 2.17 31.71 -5.31
C SER A 110 1.96 31.11 -6.71
N ASN A 111 3.02 31.03 -7.51
CA ASN A 111 3.00 30.42 -8.85
C ASN A 111 3.58 28.99 -8.87
N ALA A 112 3.85 28.40 -7.71
CA ALA A 112 4.38 27.03 -7.61
C ALA A 112 3.44 26.05 -8.31
N VAL A 113 4.02 25.12 -9.06
CA VAL A 113 3.29 23.98 -9.63
C VAL A 113 3.32 22.85 -8.64
N ILE A 114 2.17 22.37 -8.24
CA ILE A 114 2.03 21.29 -7.24
C ILE A 114 1.31 20.11 -7.84
N VAL A 115 1.89 18.91 -7.72
CA VAL A 115 1.28 17.65 -8.13
C VAL A 115 1.06 16.77 -6.90
N ILE A 116 -0.19 16.49 -6.59
CA ILE A 116 -0.55 15.57 -5.51
C ILE A 116 -0.54 14.14 -6.05
N LYS A 117 0.32 13.29 -5.47
CA LYS A 117 0.34 11.83 -5.70
C LYS A 117 -0.28 11.04 -4.55
N SER A 118 -0.39 11.64 -3.38
CA SER A 118 -1.08 11.05 -2.22
C SER A 118 -2.52 10.71 -2.55
N THR A 119 -3.04 9.62 -2.02
CA THR A 119 -4.46 9.28 -2.13
C THR A 119 -5.28 10.26 -1.29
N VAL A 120 -6.20 10.98 -1.92
CA VAL A 120 -7.00 12.03 -1.31
C VAL A 120 -8.50 11.81 -1.59
N PRO A 121 -9.40 12.47 -0.84
CA PRO A 121 -10.84 12.40 -1.12
C PRO A 121 -11.21 12.96 -2.50
N ILE A 122 -12.33 12.50 -3.03
CA ILE A 122 -12.89 13.03 -4.30
C ILE A 122 -13.26 14.50 -4.14
N GLY A 123 -12.78 15.33 -5.06
CA GLY A 123 -12.97 16.78 -5.08
C GLY A 123 -11.91 17.59 -4.29
N PHE A 124 -10.98 16.90 -3.58
CA PHE A 124 -9.99 17.57 -2.73
C PHE A 124 -9.07 18.54 -3.49
N THR A 125 -8.62 18.16 -4.67
CA THR A 125 -7.74 19.03 -5.49
C THR A 125 -8.46 20.30 -5.92
N ASN A 126 -9.73 20.21 -6.28
CA ASN A 126 -10.55 21.37 -6.62
C ASN A 126 -10.79 22.28 -5.40
N ASP A 127 -11.14 21.69 -4.25
CA ASP A 127 -11.33 22.41 -2.99
C ASP A 127 -10.06 23.23 -2.61
N LEU A 128 -8.86 22.64 -2.83
CA LEU A 128 -7.60 23.33 -2.59
C LEU A 128 -7.35 24.48 -3.58
N ASN A 129 -7.62 24.25 -4.88
CA ASN A 129 -7.48 25.30 -5.90
C ASN A 129 -8.41 26.49 -5.60
N GLU A 130 -9.64 26.25 -5.16
CA GLU A 130 -10.58 27.27 -4.73
C GLU A 130 -10.11 27.99 -3.45
N THR A 131 -9.71 27.21 -2.42
CA THR A 131 -9.27 27.74 -1.12
C THR A 131 -8.08 28.67 -1.27
N PHE A 132 -7.08 28.27 -2.06
CA PHE A 132 -5.84 29.02 -2.27
C PHE A 132 -5.91 29.97 -3.48
N LYS A 133 -7.06 30.06 -4.15
CA LYS A 133 -7.29 30.91 -5.33
C LYS A 133 -6.21 30.73 -6.40
N THR A 134 -5.90 29.48 -6.68
CA THR A 134 -4.90 29.07 -7.69
C THR A 134 -5.52 28.06 -8.67
N ASN A 135 -4.83 27.76 -9.75
CA ASN A 135 -5.12 26.67 -10.68
C ASN A 135 -3.86 25.85 -10.99
N SER A 136 -2.90 25.89 -10.07
CA SER A 136 -1.58 25.26 -10.22
C SER A 136 -1.44 23.96 -9.43
N ILE A 137 -2.48 23.52 -8.72
CA ILE A 137 -2.51 22.24 -8.02
C ILE A 137 -3.15 21.20 -8.94
N LEU A 138 -2.39 20.16 -9.26
CA LEU A 138 -2.79 19.04 -10.10
C LEU A 138 -2.80 17.75 -9.28
N PHE A 139 -3.55 16.75 -9.75
CA PHE A 139 -3.57 15.42 -9.18
C PHE A 139 -3.04 14.38 -10.16
N SER A 140 -2.15 13.50 -9.69
CA SER A 140 -1.60 12.39 -10.46
C SER A 140 -1.51 11.14 -9.61
N PRO A 141 -2.54 10.29 -9.60
CA PRO A 141 -2.58 9.08 -8.76
C PRO A 141 -1.46 8.10 -9.09
N GLU A 142 -1.06 7.35 -8.06
CA GLU A 142 -0.08 6.28 -8.18
C GLU A 142 -0.76 4.90 -8.09
N PHE A 143 -0.25 3.93 -8.86
CA PHE A 143 -0.77 2.56 -8.92
C PHE A 143 0.32 1.51 -8.68
N LEU A 144 1.45 1.91 -8.12
CA LEU A 144 2.58 1.01 -7.85
C LEU A 144 2.24 -0.05 -6.79
N ARG A 145 2.94 -1.18 -6.91
CA ARG A 145 2.96 -2.25 -5.90
C ARG A 145 4.11 -2.01 -4.93
N GLU A 146 3.87 -2.29 -3.65
CA GLU A 146 4.84 -2.04 -2.57
C GLU A 146 6.15 -2.85 -2.72
N ASN A 147 6.08 -4.05 -3.29
CA ASN A 147 7.27 -4.92 -3.48
C ASN A 147 8.07 -4.58 -4.75
N THR A 148 7.51 -3.83 -5.69
CA THR A 148 8.19 -3.46 -6.95
C THR A 148 8.02 -1.97 -7.27
N PRO A 149 8.27 -1.06 -6.30
CA PRO A 149 7.93 0.36 -6.46
C PRO A 149 8.76 1.03 -7.55
N LEU A 150 10.02 0.69 -7.69
CA LEU A 150 10.87 1.23 -8.76
C LEU A 150 10.44 0.69 -10.11
N TYR A 151 10.26 -0.62 -10.24
CA TYR A 151 9.81 -1.21 -11.50
C TYR A 151 8.52 -0.55 -11.98
N ASP A 152 7.51 -0.46 -11.11
CA ASP A 152 6.21 0.12 -11.48
C ASP A 152 6.30 1.63 -11.78
N THR A 153 7.27 2.35 -11.17
CA THR A 153 7.51 3.77 -11.44
C THR A 153 8.25 3.98 -12.77
N PHE A 154 9.19 3.12 -13.12
CA PHE A 154 9.97 3.23 -14.36
C PHE A 154 9.26 2.66 -15.59
N TYR A 155 8.39 1.65 -15.39
CA TYR A 155 7.64 0.97 -16.43
C TYR A 155 6.12 0.99 -16.15
N PRO A 156 5.52 2.18 -15.95
CA PRO A 156 4.09 2.25 -15.69
C PRO A 156 3.29 1.90 -16.93
N ASN A 157 2.18 1.17 -16.78
CA ASN A 157 1.25 0.91 -17.87
C ASN A 157 0.48 2.18 -18.28
N LYS A 158 0.25 3.08 -17.32
CA LYS A 158 -0.47 4.33 -17.52
C LYS A 158 0.00 5.42 -16.56
N ILE A 159 -0.10 6.66 -17.00
CA ILE A 159 -0.01 7.86 -16.15
C ILE A 159 -1.31 8.62 -16.30
N ILE A 160 -1.95 8.92 -15.18
CA ILE A 160 -3.12 9.79 -15.11
C ILE A 160 -2.65 11.15 -14.57
N LEU A 161 -3.11 12.22 -15.17
CA LEU A 161 -2.86 13.59 -14.69
C LEU A 161 -4.12 14.43 -14.87
N SER A 162 -4.46 15.18 -13.84
CA SER A 162 -5.59 16.09 -13.92
C SER A 162 -5.34 17.21 -14.94
N ASN A 163 -6.40 17.65 -15.63
CA ASN A 163 -6.31 18.61 -16.74
C ASN A 163 -7.13 19.87 -16.52
N ASP A 164 -7.55 20.16 -15.28
CA ASP A 164 -8.31 21.37 -14.94
C ASP A 164 -7.55 22.65 -15.37
N ASN A 165 -6.20 22.55 -15.40
CA ASN A 165 -5.34 23.48 -16.12
C ASN A 165 -4.57 22.71 -17.22
N LEU A 166 -5.12 22.63 -18.42
CA LEU A 166 -4.57 21.84 -19.52
C LEU A 166 -3.16 22.27 -19.95
N ILE A 167 -2.84 23.57 -19.89
CA ILE A 167 -1.51 24.09 -20.26
C ILE A 167 -0.47 23.57 -19.28
N LEU A 168 -0.78 23.66 -18.00
CA LEU A 168 0.10 23.19 -16.93
C LEU A 168 0.22 21.66 -16.92
N ALA A 169 -0.89 20.96 -17.09
CA ALA A 169 -0.90 19.51 -17.21
C ALA A 169 0.02 19.01 -18.32
N LYS A 170 -0.02 19.63 -19.51
CA LYS A 170 0.88 19.29 -20.62
C LYS A 170 2.35 19.54 -20.30
N LYS A 171 2.69 20.59 -19.52
CA LYS A 171 4.07 20.84 -19.07
C LYS A 171 4.54 19.75 -18.11
N VAL A 172 3.75 19.41 -17.09
CA VAL A 172 4.05 18.36 -16.13
C VAL A 172 4.16 16.99 -16.82
N LEU A 173 3.24 16.71 -17.75
CA LEU A 173 3.27 15.47 -18.51
C LEU A 173 4.58 15.29 -19.30
N LYS A 174 5.10 16.36 -19.93
CA LYS A 174 6.39 16.33 -20.62
C LYS A 174 7.56 16.00 -19.68
N ILE A 175 7.50 16.47 -18.43
CA ILE A 175 8.51 16.15 -17.41
C ILE A 175 8.49 14.65 -17.12
N PHE A 176 7.32 14.08 -16.86
CA PHE A 176 7.18 12.63 -16.62
C PHE A 176 7.61 11.82 -17.86
N GLN A 177 7.07 12.16 -19.04
CA GLN A 177 7.43 11.49 -20.28
C GLN A 177 8.92 11.49 -20.55
N SER A 178 9.59 12.63 -20.34
CA SER A 178 11.02 12.74 -20.61
C SER A 178 11.86 11.87 -19.65
N SER A 179 11.35 11.55 -18.46
CA SER A 179 12.07 10.74 -17.45
C SER A 179 11.86 9.25 -17.61
N LEU A 180 10.78 8.83 -18.29
CA LEU A 180 10.50 7.42 -18.56
C LEU A 180 11.37 6.87 -19.68
N GLN A 181 11.68 5.57 -19.57
CA GLN A 181 12.40 4.82 -20.60
C GLN A 181 11.45 4.03 -21.50
N ASN A 182 10.19 3.85 -21.10
CA ASN A 182 9.19 3.09 -21.85
C ASN A 182 8.33 4.03 -22.71
N ASN A 183 8.24 3.74 -24.01
CA ASN A 183 7.44 4.50 -24.98
C ASN A 183 5.97 4.03 -25.07
N GLU A 184 5.60 2.92 -24.44
CA GLU A 184 4.26 2.33 -24.55
C GLU A 184 3.29 2.78 -23.45
N VAL A 185 3.66 3.78 -22.67
CA VAL A 185 2.86 4.29 -21.56
C VAL A 185 1.61 5.01 -22.06
N LYS A 186 0.45 4.64 -21.54
CA LYS A 186 -0.81 5.34 -21.82
C LYS A 186 -0.94 6.58 -20.94
N TYR A 187 -1.11 7.75 -21.57
CA TYR A 187 -1.31 9.01 -20.88
C TYR A 187 -2.78 9.39 -20.91
N LEU A 188 -3.37 9.53 -19.74
CA LEU A 188 -4.79 9.83 -19.56
C LEU A 188 -4.94 11.19 -18.87
N LEU A 189 -5.59 12.14 -19.57
CA LEU A 189 -5.94 13.45 -19.02
C LEU A 189 -7.44 13.47 -18.71
N MET A 190 -7.79 13.86 -17.49
CA MET A 190 -9.16 13.91 -17.00
C MET A 190 -9.27 14.99 -15.92
N SER A 191 -10.46 15.33 -15.44
CA SER A 191 -10.62 16.25 -14.31
C SER A 191 -9.99 15.68 -13.01
N SER A 192 -9.65 16.54 -12.07
CA SER A 192 -9.09 16.11 -10.78
C SER A 192 -10.03 15.12 -10.08
N SER A 193 -11.33 15.42 -10.03
CA SER A 193 -12.31 14.53 -9.40
C SER A 193 -12.43 13.16 -10.07
N GLU A 194 -12.32 13.08 -11.40
CA GLU A 194 -12.29 11.81 -12.12
C GLU A 194 -11.02 11.02 -11.82
N ALA A 195 -9.87 11.69 -11.73
CA ALA A 195 -8.60 11.04 -11.40
C ALA A 195 -8.57 10.52 -9.95
N GLU A 196 -9.09 11.29 -8.99
CA GLU A 196 -9.26 10.89 -7.59
C GLU A 196 -10.23 9.69 -7.47
N THR A 197 -11.37 9.77 -8.18
CA THR A 197 -12.33 8.65 -8.27
C THR A 197 -11.69 7.41 -8.84
N THR A 198 -10.94 7.54 -9.94
CA THR A 198 -10.25 6.39 -10.57
C THR A 198 -9.30 5.70 -9.59
N LYS A 199 -8.59 6.45 -8.76
CA LYS A 199 -7.68 5.88 -7.74
C LYS A 199 -8.45 5.06 -6.71
N LEU A 200 -9.47 5.64 -6.09
CA LEU A 200 -10.22 5.01 -5.01
C LEU A 200 -11.01 3.79 -5.51
N PHE A 201 -11.69 3.91 -6.65
CA PHE A 201 -12.47 2.81 -7.21
C PHE A 201 -11.58 1.68 -7.74
N SER A 202 -10.38 1.96 -8.23
CA SER A 202 -9.42 0.92 -8.58
C SER A 202 -9.03 0.07 -7.35
N ASN A 203 -8.73 0.70 -6.21
CA ASN A 203 -8.41 -0.02 -4.99
C ASN A 203 -9.62 -0.76 -4.41
N ALA A 204 -10.82 -0.17 -4.49
CA ALA A 204 -12.07 -0.86 -4.10
C ALA A 204 -12.34 -2.09 -4.97
N TYR A 205 -12.13 -1.98 -6.30
CA TYR A 205 -12.26 -3.13 -7.21
C TYR A 205 -11.30 -4.26 -6.85
N LEU A 206 -10.02 -3.94 -6.59
CA LEU A 206 -9.04 -4.95 -6.18
C LEU A 206 -9.41 -5.60 -4.85
N SER A 207 -9.88 -4.80 -3.88
CA SER A 207 -10.37 -5.30 -2.59
C SER A 207 -11.58 -6.23 -2.76
N MET A 208 -12.54 -5.83 -3.61
CA MET A 208 -13.71 -6.65 -3.97
C MET A 208 -13.29 -7.97 -4.61
N ARG A 209 -12.32 -7.94 -5.52
CA ARG A 209 -11.83 -9.14 -6.19
C ARG A 209 -11.22 -10.13 -5.20
N VAL A 210 -10.38 -9.66 -4.27
CA VAL A 210 -9.83 -10.51 -3.20
C VAL A 210 -10.96 -11.04 -2.31
N ALA A 211 -11.91 -10.19 -1.92
CA ALA A 211 -13.05 -10.60 -1.10
C ALA A 211 -13.90 -11.69 -1.79
N PHE A 212 -14.15 -11.54 -3.08
CA PHE A 212 -14.90 -12.54 -3.86
C PHE A 212 -14.20 -13.91 -3.85
N PHE A 213 -12.90 -13.96 -4.14
CA PHE A 213 -12.16 -15.23 -4.15
C PHE A 213 -11.96 -15.80 -2.74
N ASN A 214 -11.92 -14.97 -1.71
CA ASN A 214 -11.94 -15.42 -0.32
C ASN A 214 -13.29 -16.02 0.07
N GLU A 215 -14.43 -15.47 -0.38
CA GLU A 215 -15.75 -16.07 -0.16
C GLU A 215 -15.92 -17.38 -0.92
N LEU A 216 -15.45 -17.45 -2.17
CA LEU A 216 -15.43 -18.68 -2.94
C LEU A 216 -14.61 -19.76 -2.23
N ASP A 217 -13.44 -19.42 -1.70
CA ASP A 217 -12.59 -20.32 -0.94
C ASP A 217 -13.26 -20.78 0.37
N THR A 218 -13.89 -19.87 1.10
CA THR A 218 -14.69 -20.19 2.28
C THR A 218 -15.79 -21.20 1.94
N PHE A 219 -16.53 -20.98 0.86
CA PHE A 219 -17.58 -21.89 0.40
C PHE A 219 -17.00 -23.28 0.04
N ALA A 220 -15.90 -23.31 -0.70
CA ALA A 220 -15.26 -24.56 -1.11
C ALA A 220 -14.73 -25.35 0.09
N GLU A 221 -14.05 -24.68 1.04
CA GLU A 221 -13.56 -25.28 2.28
C GLU A 221 -14.70 -25.90 3.12
N MET A 222 -15.81 -25.18 3.31
CA MET A 222 -16.98 -25.67 4.03
C MET A 222 -17.66 -26.88 3.36
N ARG A 223 -17.46 -27.08 2.07
CA ARG A 223 -18.05 -28.16 1.26
C ARG A 223 -17.08 -29.27 0.92
N GLY A 224 -15.80 -29.18 1.37
CA GLY A 224 -14.76 -30.15 1.03
C GLY A 224 -14.42 -30.17 -0.46
N LEU A 225 -14.55 -29.02 -1.16
CA LEU A 225 -14.24 -28.87 -2.57
C LEU A 225 -12.82 -28.36 -2.76
N ASP A 226 -12.22 -28.69 -3.90
CA ASP A 226 -10.88 -28.17 -4.26
C ASP A 226 -10.98 -26.75 -4.83
N THR A 227 -10.64 -25.77 -4.00
CA THR A 227 -10.62 -24.34 -4.39
C THR A 227 -9.64 -24.07 -5.54
N SER A 228 -8.51 -24.78 -5.59
CA SER A 228 -7.48 -24.58 -6.61
C SER A 228 -8.02 -24.90 -8.00
N LEU A 229 -8.68 -26.05 -8.15
CA LEU A 229 -9.29 -26.45 -9.43
C LEU A 229 -10.38 -25.48 -9.86
N ILE A 230 -11.21 -25.00 -8.92
CA ILE A 230 -12.29 -24.06 -9.21
C ILE A 230 -11.70 -22.74 -9.72
N ILE A 231 -10.72 -22.16 -9.02
CA ILE A 231 -10.10 -20.89 -9.42
C ILE A 231 -9.38 -21.03 -10.75
N GLN A 232 -8.61 -22.10 -10.96
CA GLN A 232 -7.93 -22.35 -12.25
C GLN A 232 -8.94 -22.43 -13.41
N ALA A 233 -10.08 -23.10 -13.21
CA ALA A 233 -11.12 -23.16 -14.23
C ALA A 233 -11.70 -21.77 -14.55
N MET A 234 -11.94 -20.96 -13.51
CA MET A 234 -12.45 -19.58 -13.68
C MET A 234 -11.44 -18.67 -14.38
N GLU A 235 -10.16 -18.77 -14.06
CA GLU A 235 -9.09 -17.94 -14.66
C GLU A 235 -8.91 -18.15 -16.16
N ASN A 236 -9.31 -19.32 -16.67
CA ASN A 236 -9.29 -19.61 -18.11
C ASN A 236 -10.36 -18.83 -18.90
N ASP A 237 -11.35 -18.25 -18.24
CA ASP A 237 -12.25 -17.29 -18.88
C ASP A 237 -11.55 -15.92 -19.00
N PRO A 238 -11.28 -15.40 -20.25
CA PRO A 238 -10.57 -14.14 -20.44
C PRO A 238 -11.30 -12.92 -19.84
N ARG A 239 -12.59 -13.02 -19.56
CA ARG A 239 -13.37 -11.97 -18.87
C ARG A 239 -13.04 -11.89 -17.37
N ILE A 240 -12.57 -12.97 -16.79
CA ILE A 240 -12.13 -13.07 -15.39
C ILE A 240 -10.61 -12.84 -15.31
N GLY A 241 -9.84 -13.66 -16.03
CA GLY A 241 -8.38 -13.56 -16.10
C GLY A 241 -7.69 -13.81 -14.76
N LYS A 242 -6.36 -13.68 -14.78
CA LYS A 242 -5.48 -13.85 -13.62
C LYS A 242 -5.31 -12.56 -12.80
N GLY A 243 -4.78 -12.70 -11.59
CA GLY A 243 -4.41 -11.62 -10.68
C GLY A 243 -5.47 -11.34 -9.61
N TYR A 244 -5.01 -11.19 -8.37
CA TYR A 244 -5.84 -11.02 -7.17
C TYR A 244 -6.86 -12.14 -6.93
N ASN A 245 -6.57 -13.36 -7.41
CA ASN A 245 -7.44 -14.53 -7.31
C ASN A 245 -6.96 -15.53 -6.25
N ASN A 246 -5.72 -15.38 -5.75
CA ASN A 246 -5.18 -16.24 -4.72
C ASN A 246 -5.82 -15.91 -3.37
N PRO A 247 -6.52 -16.86 -2.72
CA PRO A 247 -7.11 -16.64 -1.42
C PRO A 247 -6.09 -16.25 -0.35
N SER A 248 -6.59 -15.71 0.73
CA SER A 248 -5.80 -15.25 1.86
C SER A 248 -6.66 -15.24 3.13
N PHE A 249 -6.06 -14.88 4.25
CA PHE A 249 -6.79 -14.64 5.50
C PHE A 249 -7.65 -13.37 5.49
N GLY A 250 -7.60 -12.62 4.42
CA GLY A 250 -8.31 -11.37 4.16
C GLY A 250 -7.40 -10.41 3.42
N TYR A 251 -7.95 -9.38 2.75
CA TYR A 251 -7.11 -8.30 2.25
C TYR A 251 -6.67 -7.40 3.41
N GLY A 252 -5.44 -6.94 3.34
CA GLY A 252 -4.81 -6.14 4.37
C GLY A 252 -3.80 -5.16 3.78
N GLY A 253 -2.83 -4.76 4.57
CA GLY A 253 -1.84 -3.74 4.22
C GLY A 253 -2.39 -2.32 4.37
N TYR A 254 -1.67 -1.35 3.83
CA TYR A 254 -2.01 0.06 4.05
C TYR A 254 -3.13 0.57 3.12
N CYS A 255 -3.03 0.28 1.82
CA CYS A 255 -3.87 0.94 0.82
C CYS A 255 -5.29 0.38 0.74
N LEU A 256 -5.43 -0.95 0.57
CA LEU A 256 -6.74 -1.55 0.30
C LEU A 256 -7.75 -1.31 1.43
N PRO A 257 -7.43 -1.58 2.71
CA PRO A 257 -8.39 -1.34 3.79
C PRO A 257 -8.77 0.13 3.97
N LYS A 258 -7.79 1.05 3.97
CA LYS A 258 -8.08 2.45 4.22
C LYS A 258 -8.88 3.11 3.10
N ASP A 259 -8.54 2.80 1.83
CA ASP A 259 -9.20 3.41 0.67
C ASP A 259 -10.64 2.88 0.52
N THR A 260 -10.86 1.59 0.84
CA THR A 260 -12.20 0.98 0.84
C THR A 260 -13.07 1.56 1.96
N LEU A 261 -12.50 1.76 3.17
CA LEU A 261 -13.21 2.38 4.28
C LEU A 261 -13.56 3.85 3.99
N ALA A 262 -12.61 4.61 3.46
CA ALA A 262 -12.84 6.00 3.10
C ALA A 262 -13.90 6.15 2.00
N LEU A 263 -13.88 5.27 1.00
CA LEU A 263 -14.88 5.26 -0.05
C LEU A 263 -16.27 4.89 0.52
N ALA A 264 -16.35 3.89 1.40
CA ALA A 264 -17.60 3.55 2.08
C ALA A 264 -18.13 4.72 2.92
N HIS A 265 -17.25 5.46 3.61
CA HIS A 265 -17.62 6.64 4.37
C HIS A 265 -18.17 7.76 3.46
N MET A 266 -17.46 8.08 2.37
CA MET A 266 -17.90 9.11 1.41
C MET A 266 -19.20 8.77 0.69
N THR A 267 -19.49 7.48 0.49
CA THR A 267 -20.70 7.04 -0.23
C THR A 267 -21.86 6.68 0.71
N ASN A 268 -21.70 6.95 2.00
CA ASN A 268 -22.74 6.71 2.99
C ASN A 268 -24.01 7.51 2.63
N GLY A 269 -25.16 6.84 2.64
CA GLY A 269 -26.44 7.46 2.27
C GLY A 269 -26.72 7.54 0.76
N MET A 270 -25.78 7.16 -0.12
CA MET A 270 -25.96 7.18 -1.58
C MET A 270 -26.67 5.92 -2.13
N GLY A 271 -27.01 4.94 -1.29
CA GLY A 271 -27.62 3.68 -1.72
C GLY A 271 -26.67 2.71 -2.44
N LEU A 272 -25.35 2.95 -2.35
CA LEU A 272 -24.33 2.11 -2.97
C LEU A 272 -23.91 0.98 -2.02
N THR A 273 -24.58 -0.16 -2.08
CA THR A 273 -24.39 -1.26 -1.11
C THR A 273 -23.03 -1.92 -1.20
N LEU A 274 -22.53 -2.20 -2.39
CA LEU A 274 -21.25 -2.88 -2.58
C LEU A 274 -20.08 -2.04 -2.03
N ILE A 275 -19.97 -0.82 -2.55
CA ILE A 275 -18.89 0.13 -2.20
C ILE A 275 -19.14 0.73 -0.82
N GLY A 276 -20.40 0.93 -0.44
CA GLY A 276 -20.85 1.51 0.82
C GLY A 276 -20.65 0.61 2.06
N GLY A 277 -19.85 -0.45 1.95
CA GLY A 277 -19.44 -1.26 3.11
C GLY A 277 -19.45 -2.77 2.92
N SER A 278 -20.13 -3.33 1.89
CA SER A 278 -20.21 -4.79 1.73
C SER A 278 -18.81 -5.42 1.49
N ILE A 279 -17.93 -4.75 0.75
CA ILE A 279 -16.56 -5.21 0.53
C ILE A 279 -15.81 -5.32 1.87
N HIS A 280 -15.90 -4.29 2.70
CA HIS A 280 -15.27 -4.29 4.02
C HIS A 280 -15.87 -5.36 4.92
N LYS A 281 -17.21 -5.46 4.97
CA LYS A 281 -17.91 -6.47 5.78
C LYS A 281 -17.53 -7.89 5.38
N SER A 282 -17.40 -8.17 4.08
CA SER A 282 -16.94 -9.47 3.57
C SER A 282 -15.55 -9.81 4.11
N ASN A 283 -14.62 -8.84 4.12
CA ASN A 283 -13.29 -9.03 4.65
C ASN A 283 -13.27 -9.33 6.17
N GLU A 284 -14.10 -8.66 6.95
CA GLU A 284 -14.24 -8.93 8.41
C GLU A 284 -14.83 -10.33 8.65
N ILE A 285 -15.83 -10.74 7.88
CA ILE A 285 -16.40 -12.08 7.94
C ILE A 285 -15.34 -13.14 7.58
N ARG A 286 -14.52 -12.87 6.58
CA ARG A 286 -13.41 -13.77 6.20
C ARG A 286 -12.42 -13.98 7.34
N LYS A 287 -11.96 -12.91 7.96
CA LYS A 287 -11.02 -12.98 9.10
C LYS A 287 -11.61 -13.84 10.23
N LYS A 288 -12.87 -13.61 10.56
CA LYS A 288 -13.57 -14.40 11.57
C LYS A 288 -13.70 -15.89 11.17
N HIS A 289 -14.00 -16.18 9.90
CA HIS A 289 -14.04 -17.56 9.41
C HIS A 289 -12.68 -18.25 9.60
N ILE A 290 -11.60 -17.61 9.16
CA ILE A 290 -10.23 -18.15 9.32
C ILE A 290 -9.93 -18.44 10.80
N THR A 291 -10.25 -17.50 11.70
CA THR A 291 -10.02 -17.71 13.14
C THR A 291 -10.78 -18.92 13.67
N ASN A 292 -12.05 -19.08 13.29
CA ASN A 292 -12.86 -20.22 13.69
C ASN A 292 -12.28 -21.55 13.15
N MET A 293 -11.74 -21.53 11.93
CA MET A 293 -11.08 -22.72 11.36
C MET A 293 -9.79 -23.06 12.10
N VAL A 294 -8.97 -22.04 12.43
CA VAL A 294 -7.75 -22.24 13.25
C VAL A 294 -8.10 -22.84 14.61
N ILE A 295 -9.13 -22.32 15.31
CA ILE A 295 -9.58 -22.87 16.60
C ILE A 295 -10.02 -24.32 16.46
N LYS A 296 -10.69 -24.67 15.36
CA LYS A 296 -11.09 -26.04 15.08
C LYS A 296 -9.90 -26.98 14.82
N GLU A 297 -8.91 -26.49 14.06
CA GLU A 297 -7.70 -27.28 13.72
C GLU A 297 -6.75 -27.46 14.91
N ILE A 298 -6.74 -26.52 15.85
CA ILE A 298 -5.92 -26.59 17.07
C ILE A 298 -6.29 -27.80 17.93
N GLY A 299 -7.58 -28.21 17.94
CA GLY A 299 -8.08 -29.33 18.73
C GLY A 299 -7.84 -29.13 20.23
N ASP A 300 -7.15 -30.09 20.86
CA ASP A 300 -6.85 -30.10 22.31
C ASP A 300 -5.57 -29.28 22.66
N PHE A 301 -4.88 -28.73 21.69
CA PHE A 301 -3.74 -27.87 21.93
C PHE A 301 -4.21 -26.47 22.31
N ASN A 302 -3.41 -25.73 23.09
CA ASN A 302 -3.71 -24.37 23.52
C ASN A 302 -2.76 -23.32 22.98
N SER A 303 -1.89 -23.69 22.01
CA SER A 303 -0.93 -22.77 21.41
C SER A 303 -0.88 -22.85 19.90
N VAL A 304 -0.64 -21.70 19.23
CA VAL A 304 -0.51 -21.56 17.78
C VAL A 304 0.74 -20.76 17.44
N GLY A 305 1.53 -21.31 16.52
CA GLY A 305 2.62 -20.56 15.88
C GLY A 305 2.09 -19.65 14.76
N VAL A 306 2.52 -18.41 14.74
CA VAL A 306 2.23 -17.44 13.67
C VAL A 306 3.52 -17.20 12.88
N TYR A 307 3.56 -17.71 11.66
CA TYR A 307 4.67 -17.48 10.75
C TYR A 307 4.45 -16.21 9.95
N ARG A 308 5.22 -15.17 10.29
CA ARG A 308 5.22 -13.82 9.74
C ARG A 308 3.91 -13.05 9.98
N LEU A 309 4.08 -11.78 10.23
CA LEU A 309 2.97 -10.84 10.48
C LEU A 309 2.56 -10.04 9.23
N VAL A 310 3.25 -10.25 8.13
CA VAL A 310 3.08 -9.50 6.89
C VAL A 310 2.03 -10.09 5.97
N MET A 311 1.43 -9.23 5.12
CA MET A 311 0.47 -9.65 4.10
C MET A 311 1.13 -10.11 2.80
N LYS A 312 2.39 -9.74 2.59
CA LYS A 312 3.16 -10.05 1.38
C LYS A 312 4.58 -10.46 1.77
N LYS A 313 5.11 -11.45 1.05
CA LYS A 313 6.50 -11.88 1.19
C LYS A 313 7.44 -10.66 1.03
N ASN A 314 8.44 -10.53 1.88
CA ASN A 314 9.41 -9.43 1.88
C ASN A 314 8.88 -8.00 2.19
N SER A 315 7.63 -7.86 2.62
CA SER A 315 7.12 -6.58 3.13
C SER A 315 7.57 -6.35 4.57
N ARG A 316 7.68 -5.07 4.97
CA ARG A 316 7.81 -4.63 6.37
C ARG A 316 6.56 -3.91 6.85
N ASN A 317 5.47 -4.00 6.08
CA ASN A 317 4.25 -3.30 6.42
C ASN A 317 3.30 -4.21 7.19
N PHE A 318 3.31 -4.08 8.50
CA PHE A 318 2.42 -4.81 9.40
C PHE A 318 1.04 -4.16 9.57
N ARG A 319 0.84 -2.94 9.05
CA ARG A 319 -0.39 -2.17 9.26
C ARG A 319 -1.60 -2.88 8.66
N ASN A 320 -2.65 -2.99 9.48
CA ASN A 320 -3.91 -3.63 9.09
C ASN A 320 -3.74 -5.04 8.47
N SER A 321 -2.67 -5.75 8.86
CA SER A 321 -2.49 -7.15 8.47
C SER A 321 -3.64 -7.98 9.04
N SER A 322 -4.24 -8.84 8.22
CA SER A 322 -5.32 -9.73 8.65
C SER A 322 -4.89 -10.68 9.76
N ILE A 323 -3.59 -11.01 9.82
CA ILE A 323 -3.04 -11.89 10.85
C ILE A 323 -3.11 -11.26 12.26
N LEU A 324 -2.97 -9.94 12.38
CA LEU A 324 -3.07 -9.25 13.67
C LEU A 324 -4.47 -9.39 14.27
N TYR A 325 -5.51 -9.29 13.45
CA TYR A 325 -6.88 -9.54 13.90
C TYR A 325 -7.07 -10.98 14.40
N ILE A 326 -6.46 -11.94 13.68
CA ILE A 326 -6.53 -13.35 14.08
C ILE A 326 -5.82 -13.55 15.41
N ILE A 327 -4.64 -12.96 15.61
CA ILE A 327 -3.89 -13.00 16.87
C ILE A 327 -4.73 -12.45 18.03
N GLU A 328 -5.30 -11.25 17.88
CA GLU A 328 -6.15 -10.66 18.93
C GLU A 328 -7.29 -11.60 19.32
N TYR A 329 -7.99 -12.16 18.35
CA TYR A 329 -9.10 -13.06 18.60
C TYR A 329 -8.65 -14.39 19.24
N LEU A 330 -7.48 -14.94 18.88
CA LEU A 330 -6.92 -16.14 19.52
C LEU A 330 -6.59 -15.84 21.01
N LEU A 331 -5.97 -14.70 21.28
CA LEU A 331 -5.66 -14.26 22.65
C LEU A 331 -6.94 -14.02 23.50
N GLU A 332 -8.01 -13.51 22.89
CA GLU A 332 -9.32 -13.35 23.55
C GLU A 332 -10.00 -14.69 23.90
N ASN A 333 -9.58 -15.77 23.24
CA ASN A 333 -10.04 -17.14 23.52
C ASN A 333 -9.03 -17.98 24.31
N ASP A 334 -8.13 -17.34 25.06
CA ASP A 334 -7.13 -17.96 25.92
C ASP A 334 -6.17 -18.91 25.20
N ILE A 335 -5.92 -18.67 23.90
CA ILE A 335 -4.97 -19.43 23.07
C ILE A 335 -3.63 -18.69 23.09
N GLU A 336 -2.58 -19.40 23.47
CA GLU A 336 -1.21 -18.86 23.40
C GLU A 336 -0.76 -18.69 21.96
N VAL A 337 -0.11 -17.57 21.69
CA VAL A 337 0.41 -17.25 20.36
C VAL A 337 1.93 -17.12 20.39
N ILE A 338 2.60 -17.90 19.56
CA ILE A 338 4.05 -17.87 19.36
C ILE A 338 4.31 -17.22 17.99
N ILE A 339 5.01 -16.09 17.97
CA ILE A 339 5.27 -15.34 16.73
C ILE A 339 6.70 -15.53 16.28
N TYR A 340 6.89 -15.86 15.00
CA TYR A 340 8.15 -15.74 14.30
C TYR A 340 8.07 -14.65 13.24
N GLU A 341 8.75 -13.50 13.47
CA GLU A 341 8.84 -12.38 12.51
C GLU A 341 10.23 -11.75 12.56
N PRO A 342 11.15 -12.17 11.66
CA PRO A 342 12.55 -11.71 11.68
C PRO A 342 12.72 -10.22 11.35
N LEU A 343 11.69 -9.56 10.81
CA LEU A 343 11.73 -8.14 10.47
C LEU A 343 11.05 -7.24 11.52
N LEU A 344 10.64 -7.82 12.65
CA LEU A 344 10.00 -7.09 13.73
C LEU A 344 10.98 -6.11 14.39
N ASN A 345 10.51 -4.88 14.63
CA ASN A 345 11.26 -3.87 15.36
C ASN A 345 10.45 -3.42 16.58
N THR A 346 11.12 -3.18 17.70
CA THR A 346 10.50 -2.71 18.94
C THR A 346 9.82 -1.33 18.83
N GLU A 347 10.10 -0.58 17.78
CA GLU A 347 9.43 0.71 17.49
C GLU A 347 8.12 0.55 16.68
N ASP A 348 7.73 -0.67 16.30
CA ASP A 348 6.54 -0.91 15.51
C ASP A 348 5.26 -0.70 16.32
N LYS A 349 4.28 -0.05 15.72
CA LYS A 349 2.98 0.25 16.37
C LYS A 349 2.13 -0.97 16.75
N ILE A 350 2.54 -2.16 16.30
CA ILE A 350 1.87 -3.43 16.60
C ILE A 350 2.36 -4.07 17.90
N MET A 351 3.35 -3.46 18.56
CA MET A 351 3.93 -4.03 19.79
C MET A 351 2.91 -4.24 20.92
N GLU A 352 1.88 -3.42 20.99
CA GLU A 352 0.80 -3.59 21.97
C GLU A 352 0.10 -4.97 21.87
N ILE A 353 -0.02 -5.53 20.66
CA ILE A 353 -0.54 -6.89 20.44
C ILE A 353 0.57 -7.91 20.64
N VAL A 354 1.74 -7.64 20.09
CA VAL A 354 2.89 -8.55 20.06
C VAL A 354 3.44 -8.82 21.46
N ASP A 355 3.42 -7.82 22.36
CA ASP A 355 3.87 -7.95 23.76
C ASP A 355 3.00 -8.92 24.59
N ARG A 356 1.82 -9.29 24.09
CA ARG A 356 0.93 -10.31 24.68
C ARG A 356 1.22 -11.72 24.15
N CYS A 357 2.18 -11.86 23.24
CA CYS A 357 2.56 -13.11 22.58
C CYS A 357 3.98 -13.53 22.96
N THR A 358 4.32 -14.78 22.76
CA THR A 358 5.71 -15.25 22.82
C THR A 358 6.40 -14.96 21.49
N ILE A 359 7.52 -14.24 21.51
CA ILE A 359 8.32 -13.99 20.31
C ILE A 359 9.44 -15.01 20.24
N GLU A 360 9.46 -15.80 19.18
CA GLU A 360 10.53 -16.75 18.89
C GLU A 360 11.43 -16.19 17.78
N THR A 361 12.73 -16.08 18.03
CA THR A 361 13.69 -15.53 17.09
C THR A 361 14.43 -16.58 16.28
N ASP A 362 14.47 -17.82 16.77
CA ASP A 362 15.01 -18.96 16.06
C ASP A 362 13.91 -19.73 15.34
N LEU A 363 14.08 -19.96 14.04
CA LEU A 363 13.09 -20.63 13.21
C LEU A 363 12.93 -22.10 13.61
N THR A 364 13.98 -22.77 14.05
CA THR A 364 13.95 -24.19 14.45
C THR A 364 13.17 -24.36 15.75
N ASP A 365 13.42 -23.47 16.71
CA ASP A 365 12.69 -23.45 17.99
C ASP A 365 11.21 -23.10 17.75
N PHE A 366 10.93 -22.10 16.89
CA PHE A 366 9.57 -21.80 16.47
C PHE A 366 8.83 -23.00 15.89
N LYS A 367 9.48 -23.71 14.96
CA LYS A 367 8.90 -24.92 14.37
C LYS A 367 8.67 -26.01 15.39
N THR A 368 9.57 -26.18 16.34
CA THR A 368 9.50 -27.24 17.36
C THR A 368 8.41 -26.95 18.39
N ASN A 369 8.31 -25.70 18.83
CA ASN A 369 7.41 -25.28 19.89
C ASN A 369 5.95 -25.04 19.42
N SER A 370 5.72 -24.96 18.11
CA SER A 370 4.39 -24.76 17.54
C SER A 370 3.73 -26.07 17.16
N ASN A 371 2.57 -26.37 17.74
CA ASN A 371 1.78 -27.57 17.38
C ASN A 371 1.02 -27.38 16.06
N LEU A 372 0.41 -26.25 15.87
CA LEU A 372 -0.20 -25.75 14.64
C LEU A 372 0.50 -24.46 14.25
N VAL A 373 0.81 -24.27 12.99
CA VAL A 373 1.36 -23.01 12.44
C VAL A 373 0.33 -22.36 11.52
N ILE A 374 0.07 -21.10 11.69
CA ILE A 374 -0.73 -20.33 10.72
C ILE A 374 0.20 -19.42 9.89
N ALA A 375 -0.03 -19.42 8.57
CA ALA A 375 0.74 -18.61 7.63
C ALA A 375 -0.19 -17.99 6.58
N ASN A 376 -0.25 -16.65 6.53
CA ASN A 376 -1.05 -15.98 5.51
C ASN A 376 -0.45 -16.14 4.11
N ARG A 377 0.88 -16.34 4.04
CA ARG A 377 1.62 -16.66 2.82
C ARG A 377 2.61 -17.79 3.12
N LEU A 378 2.69 -18.75 2.19
CA LEU A 378 3.66 -19.82 2.26
C LEU A 378 5.07 -19.31 1.93
N ASP A 379 6.06 -19.92 2.59
CA ASP A 379 7.47 -19.68 2.36
C ASP A 379 8.23 -21.00 2.40
N ASP A 380 9.36 -21.06 1.67
CA ASP A 380 10.25 -22.23 1.66
C ASP A 380 10.76 -22.58 3.05
N ASP A 381 10.87 -21.57 3.92
CA ASP A 381 11.30 -21.71 5.31
C ASP A 381 10.40 -22.64 6.15
N ILE A 382 9.14 -22.85 5.76
CA ILE A 382 8.16 -23.69 6.50
C ILE A 382 7.63 -24.87 5.67
N GLU A 383 8.23 -25.15 4.50
CA GLU A 383 7.79 -26.26 3.63
C GLU A 383 8.00 -27.64 4.32
N ASP A 384 9.06 -27.79 5.11
CA ASP A 384 9.37 -29.01 5.88
C ASP A 384 8.33 -29.34 6.97
N ILE A 385 7.57 -28.37 7.45
CA ILE A 385 6.51 -28.51 8.44
C ILE A 385 5.11 -28.31 7.86
N LYS A 386 4.93 -28.33 6.54
CA LYS A 386 3.67 -28.04 5.85
C LYS A 386 2.49 -28.89 6.34
N TYR A 387 2.75 -30.08 6.86
CA TYR A 387 1.74 -30.99 7.43
C TYR A 387 1.01 -30.42 8.66
N LYS A 388 1.58 -29.41 9.32
CA LYS A 388 0.99 -28.68 10.46
C LYS A 388 0.80 -27.18 10.17
N VAL A 389 0.85 -26.74 8.90
CA VAL A 389 0.63 -25.35 8.51
C VAL A 389 -0.80 -25.18 8.00
N TYR A 390 -1.58 -24.37 8.70
CA TYR A 390 -2.85 -23.89 8.18
C TYR A 390 -2.61 -22.61 7.37
N THR A 391 -2.95 -22.66 6.10
CA THR A 391 -2.83 -21.53 5.17
C THR A 391 -3.96 -21.55 4.15
N ARG A 392 -4.26 -20.39 3.58
CA ARG A 392 -5.15 -20.27 2.41
C ARG A 392 -4.42 -19.67 1.21
N ASP A 393 -3.09 -19.66 1.24
CA ASP A 393 -2.24 -19.37 0.08
C ASP A 393 -2.15 -20.61 -0.80
N ILE A 394 -3.10 -20.72 -1.76
CA ILE A 394 -3.28 -21.93 -2.57
C ILE A 394 -2.23 -22.02 -3.68
N PHE A 395 -1.81 -20.85 -4.22
CA PHE A 395 -0.94 -20.80 -5.39
C PHE A 395 0.50 -20.40 -5.08
N ASN A 396 0.82 -20.10 -3.82
CA ASN A 396 2.13 -19.62 -3.39
C ASN A 396 2.60 -18.40 -4.24
N ILE A 397 1.69 -17.49 -4.51
CA ILE A 397 1.92 -16.26 -5.28
C ILE A 397 1.48 -15.02 -4.51
N ASN A 398 2.25 -13.97 -4.63
CA ASN A 398 1.98 -12.67 -3.99
C ASN A 398 1.08 -11.77 -4.85
#